data_237dfc1bd53366006b572e2565a709c4
#
_entry.id   237dfc1bd53366006b572e2565a709c4
#
_cell.length_a   1.000
_cell.length_b   1.000
_cell.length_c   1.000
_cell.angle_alpha   90.00
_cell.angle_beta   90.00
_cell.angle_gamma   90.00
#
_symmetry.space_group_name_H-M   'P 1'
#
loop_
_entity.id
_entity.type
_entity.pdbx_description
1 polymer ?
#
loop_
_entity_poly.entity_id
_entity_poly.type
_entity_poly.pdbx_seq_one_letter_code
_entity_poly.pdbx_strand_id
1 'polypeptide(L)'
;MGAVTEPPQQRTLQLTHDATHQAAQHSPDNGAIDPVIAAREPHILRWTRTDTWVFSIIAIATLVSRFVLITFATSGGTPVFDEKHYVPQAWDMVRSTTNPMIGGIESNPGFGLVVHPPLGKQLLALGEFMFGYSPLGWRIITALFGTATVLSIMGLARRVSHSTAVAAFAGTLALFDGVLLTASRFGMLDIFQAFFIVAAAYALARDHEQMNLRLHRAYVSGLCSVGELGPRFGFRWWRFICGIMLGSSLSVKWSGLYYIVFFGLLSVGLDMWLRHRYRIRRPILGSLAYDAFPAFASLVIVPVMLYVWSWRAWFAHETSIYRHSASNGDIDPNSPLMLLPDALAGWLHYHQTVLEFHSSLTSSNGHSHPWDSKPWSWLVAARPVLYYSSSNEHCFLSDGPCRSMIYLFGTPAIWWLTVPVVLWALWCLVVRRTMYVLIPLVAWAAGFLPWLATFDRQMYFFYAVPLVPFTIVLIALTLGQLGSTGQPLNQLRANRITGLAQRLFGATTRTGALWVIAYLALVATMFFYFSPVLYGMEIPDSTYFELMWLRSWR
;
A
#
# COMPACT_ATOMS: atom_id res chain seq x y z
N MET A 1 31.27 40.54 -47.39
CA MET A 1 29.82 40.33 -47.38
C MET A 1 29.56 39.10 -46.50
N GLY A 2 29.33 39.31 -45.24
CA GLY A 2 29.09 38.25 -44.29
C GLY A 2 27.59 38.13 -44.02
N ALA A 3 27.04 36.90 -44.17
CA ALA A 3 25.72 36.56 -43.78
C ALA A 3 25.68 36.28 -42.28
N VAL A 4 24.96 37.09 -41.54
CA VAL A 4 24.68 36.88 -40.11
C VAL A 4 23.61 35.79 -39.98
N THR A 5 23.99 34.63 -39.46
CA THR A 5 23.04 33.56 -39.09
C THR A 5 22.44 33.86 -37.73
N GLU A 6 21.16 34.08 -37.64
CA GLU A 6 20.39 34.19 -36.39
C GLU A 6 20.43 32.89 -35.57
N PRO A 7 20.45 32.98 -34.23
CA PRO A 7 20.53 31.79 -33.37
C PRO A 7 19.19 31.03 -33.35
N PRO A 8 19.21 29.69 -33.17
CA PRO A 8 18.03 28.81 -33.33
C PRO A 8 16.85 29.07 -32.37
N GLN A 9 17.03 29.86 -31.32
CA GLN A 9 15.99 30.16 -30.34
C GLN A 9 14.91 31.13 -30.83
N GLN A 10 15.23 32.03 -31.76
CA GLN A 10 14.22 32.96 -32.29
C GLN A 10 13.27 32.33 -33.29
N ARG A 11 13.71 31.29 -34.01
CA ARG A 11 12.88 30.56 -34.98
C ARG A 11 11.77 29.71 -34.29
N THR A 12 12.05 29.20 -33.11
CA THR A 12 11.06 28.38 -32.35
C THR A 12 9.97 29.27 -31.74
N LEU A 13 10.31 30.51 -31.35
CA LEU A 13 9.34 31.46 -30.80
C LEU A 13 8.40 32.04 -31.86
N GLN A 14 8.90 32.27 -33.06
CA GLN A 14 8.05 32.73 -34.19
C GLN A 14 7.08 31.66 -34.69
N LEU A 15 7.52 30.40 -34.80
CA LEU A 15 6.64 29.29 -35.20
C LEU A 15 5.52 29.01 -34.17
N THR A 16 5.79 29.25 -32.87
CA THR A 16 4.74 29.14 -31.84
C THR A 16 3.78 30.33 -31.84
N HIS A 17 4.23 31.52 -32.23
CA HIS A 17 3.39 32.71 -32.29
C HIS A 17 2.44 32.66 -33.52
N ASP A 18 2.92 32.19 -34.66
CA ASP A 18 2.08 32.03 -35.88
C ASP A 18 1.09 30.90 -35.74
N ALA A 19 1.44 29.79 -35.07
CA ALA A 19 0.49 28.71 -34.78
C ALA A 19 -0.63 29.13 -33.80
N THR A 20 -0.34 30.04 -32.86
CA THR A 20 -1.35 30.59 -31.93
C THR A 20 -2.29 31.58 -32.64
N HIS A 21 -1.81 32.36 -33.62
CA HIS A 21 -2.65 33.30 -34.39
C HIS A 21 -3.54 32.58 -35.43
N GLN A 22 -3.06 31.48 -36.04
CA GLN A 22 -3.88 30.71 -36.99
C GLN A 22 -4.93 29.84 -36.27
N ALA A 23 -4.67 29.35 -35.06
CA ALA A 23 -5.67 28.63 -34.26
C ALA A 23 -6.81 29.53 -33.76
N ALA A 24 -6.57 30.84 -33.63
CA ALA A 24 -7.58 31.79 -33.17
C ALA A 24 -8.57 32.22 -34.27
N GLN A 25 -8.31 31.93 -35.56
CA GLN A 25 -9.15 32.37 -36.70
C GLN A 25 -10.15 31.32 -37.21
N HIS A 26 -10.17 30.08 -36.70
CA HIS A 26 -11.10 29.02 -37.09
C HIS A 26 -11.87 28.48 -35.88
N SER A 27 -12.85 29.22 -35.38
CA SER A 27 -13.80 28.73 -34.39
C SER A 27 -15.24 28.99 -34.87
N PRO A 28 -15.98 27.94 -35.29
CA PRO A 28 -17.41 28.00 -35.20
C PRO A 28 -17.84 27.71 -33.76
N ASP A 29 -18.70 28.54 -33.21
CA ASP A 29 -19.43 28.46 -31.95
C ASP A 29 -19.45 27.07 -31.27
N ASN A 30 -18.56 26.79 -30.31
CA ASN A 30 -18.70 25.84 -29.22
C ASN A 30 -17.39 25.62 -28.42
N GLY A 31 -16.38 26.45 -28.59
CA GLY A 31 -15.07 26.30 -27.92
C GLY A 31 -14.71 27.41 -26.91
N ALA A 32 -15.68 28.16 -26.42
CA ALA A 32 -15.39 29.18 -25.41
C ALA A 32 -14.78 28.56 -24.15
N ILE A 33 -13.54 28.96 -23.84
CA ILE A 33 -12.84 28.54 -22.62
C ILE A 33 -13.65 29.05 -21.43
N ASP A 34 -14.17 28.13 -20.60
CA ASP A 34 -14.89 28.49 -19.39
C ASP A 34 -13.90 29.19 -18.41
N PRO A 35 -14.10 30.48 -18.12
CA PRO A 35 -13.17 31.26 -17.31
C PRO A 35 -13.01 30.68 -15.89
N VAL A 36 -14.03 29.98 -15.36
CA VAL A 36 -13.98 29.35 -14.04
C VAL A 36 -13.04 28.13 -14.04
N ILE A 37 -13.03 27.35 -15.13
CA ILE A 37 -12.12 26.20 -15.27
C ILE A 37 -10.70 26.70 -15.54
N ALA A 38 -10.54 27.70 -16.41
CA ALA A 38 -9.24 28.28 -16.75
C ALA A 38 -8.56 28.95 -15.54
N ALA A 39 -9.32 29.65 -14.70
CA ALA A 39 -8.81 30.34 -13.51
C ALA A 39 -8.41 29.36 -12.37
N ARG A 40 -8.85 28.10 -12.40
CA ARG A 40 -8.56 27.09 -11.38
C ARG A 40 -7.34 26.26 -11.76
N GLU A 41 -6.15 26.88 -11.81
CA GLU A 41 -4.91 26.14 -12.05
C GLU A 41 -4.72 25.08 -10.97
N PRO A 42 -4.39 23.81 -11.36
CA PRO A 42 -4.08 22.77 -10.40
C PRO A 42 -2.87 23.14 -9.54
N HIS A 43 -3.03 23.02 -8.24
CA HIS A 43 -1.96 23.36 -7.30
C HIS A 43 -0.77 22.42 -7.46
N ILE A 44 0.41 22.99 -7.75
CA ILE A 44 1.67 22.23 -7.81
C ILE A 44 2.25 22.15 -6.40
N LEU A 45 2.16 20.96 -5.82
CA LEU A 45 2.72 20.72 -4.50
C LEU A 45 4.24 20.70 -4.53
N ARG A 46 4.86 21.69 -3.87
CA ARG A 46 6.32 21.78 -3.70
C ARG A 46 6.75 21.22 -2.35
N TRP A 47 7.90 20.60 -2.31
CA TRP A 47 8.54 20.18 -1.07
C TRP A 47 9.08 21.38 -0.31
N THR A 48 8.85 21.44 1.00
CA THR A 48 9.26 22.54 1.86
C THR A 48 10.32 22.09 2.89
N ARG A 49 11.01 23.03 3.53
CA ARG A 49 11.90 22.70 4.66
C ARG A 49 11.13 22.06 5.82
N THR A 50 9.90 22.47 6.06
CA THR A 50 9.03 21.87 7.09
C THR A 50 8.73 20.41 6.76
N ASP A 51 8.48 20.06 5.49
CA ASP A 51 8.30 18.67 5.07
C ASP A 51 9.56 17.86 5.42
N THR A 52 10.77 18.37 5.09
CA THR A 52 12.02 17.69 5.41
C THR A 52 12.15 17.40 6.90
N TRP A 53 11.93 18.40 7.77
CA TRP A 53 12.02 18.19 9.21
C TRP A 53 11.01 17.20 9.74
N VAL A 54 9.73 17.33 9.34
CA VAL A 54 8.66 16.43 9.79
C VAL A 54 8.93 14.98 9.36
N PHE A 55 9.29 14.78 8.10
CA PHE A 55 9.60 13.44 7.59
C PHE A 55 10.84 12.85 8.26
N SER A 56 11.89 13.64 8.49
CA SER A 56 13.11 13.16 9.15
C SER A 56 12.87 12.78 10.61
N ILE A 57 12.13 13.60 11.37
CA ILE A 57 11.81 13.29 12.78
C ILE A 57 11.01 12.00 12.88
N ILE A 58 9.96 11.84 12.08
CA ILE A 58 9.14 10.63 12.08
C ILE A 58 9.95 9.42 11.59
N ALA A 59 10.82 9.59 10.57
CA ALA A 59 11.68 8.51 10.10
C ALA A 59 12.62 8.00 11.21
N ILE A 60 13.30 8.91 11.91
CA ILE A 60 14.20 8.54 13.02
C ILE A 60 13.42 7.87 14.15
N ALA A 61 12.28 8.44 14.57
CA ALA A 61 11.45 7.85 15.61
C ALA A 61 10.95 6.45 15.21
N THR A 62 10.59 6.27 13.93
CA THR A 62 10.16 4.99 13.40
C THR A 62 11.31 3.98 13.39
N LEU A 63 12.48 4.34 12.89
CA LEU A 63 13.67 3.50 12.93
C LEU A 63 13.96 3.04 14.36
N VAL A 64 14.05 3.97 15.30
CA VAL A 64 14.30 3.65 16.71
C VAL A 64 13.28 2.64 17.23
N SER A 65 11.98 2.90 17.03
CA SER A 65 10.92 2.02 17.55
C SER A 65 10.95 0.61 16.92
N ARG A 66 11.37 0.46 15.66
CA ARG A 66 11.44 -0.85 14.99
C ARG A 66 12.71 -1.61 15.37
N PHE A 67 13.82 -0.92 15.66
CA PHE A 67 15.08 -1.56 16.03
C PHE A 67 15.21 -1.89 17.52
N VAL A 68 14.50 -1.20 18.40
CA VAL A 68 14.49 -1.54 19.85
C VAL A 68 14.06 -2.99 20.04
N LEU A 69 14.91 -3.80 20.69
CA LEU A 69 14.68 -5.23 20.98
C LEU A 69 14.35 -6.07 19.73
N ILE A 70 14.85 -5.73 18.54
CA ILE A 70 14.54 -6.45 17.30
C ILE A 70 15.01 -7.90 17.31
N THR A 71 16.07 -8.19 18.06
CA THR A 71 16.67 -9.54 18.16
C THR A 71 16.12 -10.37 19.31
N PHE A 72 15.28 -9.81 20.18
CA PHE A 72 14.89 -10.41 21.45
C PHE A 72 13.97 -11.64 21.29
N ALA A 73 12.86 -11.51 20.59
CA ALA A 73 11.82 -12.54 20.52
C ALA A 73 12.23 -13.68 19.56
N THR A 74 12.93 -14.67 20.09
CA THR A 74 13.34 -15.90 19.39
C THR A 74 13.09 -17.12 20.25
N SER A 75 13.01 -18.31 19.65
CA SER A 75 12.96 -19.58 20.36
C SER A 75 14.37 -20.15 20.46
N GLY A 76 15.11 -19.77 21.53
CA GLY A 76 16.51 -20.20 21.68
C GLY A 76 17.43 -19.73 20.54
N GLY A 77 17.21 -18.52 19.98
CA GLY A 77 17.97 -18.00 18.84
C GLY A 77 17.45 -18.42 17.47
N THR A 78 16.35 -19.20 17.41
CA THR A 78 15.72 -19.64 16.15
C THR A 78 14.49 -18.80 15.81
N PRO A 79 14.04 -18.78 14.53
CA PRO A 79 12.84 -18.08 14.08
C PRO A 79 11.57 -18.53 14.83
N VAL A 80 10.62 -17.60 14.98
CA VAL A 80 9.31 -17.84 15.62
C VAL A 80 8.17 -17.58 14.66
N PHE A 81 6.99 -18.11 14.95
CA PHE A 81 5.79 -17.98 14.11
C PHE A 81 6.08 -18.38 12.66
N ASP A 82 5.56 -17.68 11.67
CA ASP A 82 5.81 -17.97 10.24
C ASP A 82 7.24 -17.62 9.78
N GLU A 83 8.05 -16.92 10.61
CA GLU A 83 9.50 -16.83 10.37
C GLU A 83 10.13 -18.22 10.20
N LYS A 84 9.59 -19.26 10.87
CA LYS A 84 10.03 -20.66 10.77
C LYS A 84 10.00 -21.21 9.33
N HIS A 85 9.17 -20.62 8.49
CA HIS A 85 9.06 -20.99 7.07
C HIS A 85 9.89 -20.08 6.18
N TYR A 86 9.72 -18.77 6.33
CA TYR A 86 10.31 -17.80 5.38
C TYR A 86 11.81 -17.60 5.58
N VAL A 87 12.29 -17.62 6.83
CA VAL A 87 13.70 -17.37 7.16
C VAL A 87 14.61 -18.50 6.66
N PRO A 88 14.35 -19.80 6.94
CA PRO A 88 15.14 -20.87 6.35
C PRO A 88 15.12 -20.88 4.81
N GLN A 89 13.97 -20.59 4.20
CA GLN A 89 13.84 -20.49 2.73
C GLN A 89 14.70 -19.35 2.17
N ALA A 90 14.71 -18.20 2.84
CA ALA A 90 15.56 -17.08 2.45
C ALA A 90 17.05 -17.40 2.61
N TRP A 91 17.42 -18.10 3.68
CA TRP A 91 18.80 -18.58 3.89
C TRP A 91 19.23 -19.60 2.83
N ASP A 92 18.34 -20.49 2.41
CA ASP A 92 18.60 -21.40 1.31
C ASP A 92 18.86 -20.65 0.01
N MET A 93 18.12 -19.56 -0.25
CA MET A 93 18.41 -18.67 -1.39
C MET A 93 19.81 -18.05 -1.28
N VAL A 94 20.26 -17.64 -0.08
CA VAL A 94 21.64 -17.13 0.11
C VAL A 94 22.66 -18.20 -0.22
N ARG A 95 22.51 -19.42 0.32
CA ARG A 95 23.46 -20.53 0.17
C ARG A 95 23.53 -21.10 -1.26
N SER A 96 22.41 -21.11 -1.97
CA SER A 96 22.34 -21.61 -3.34
C SER A 96 22.70 -20.58 -4.40
N THR A 97 22.96 -19.31 -4.00
CA THR A 97 23.33 -18.25 -4.95
C THR A 97 24.73 -18.49 -5.51
N THR A 98 24.82 -18.82 -6.78
CA THR A 98 26.09 -18.91 -7.55
C THR A 98 26.36 -17.64 -8.35
N ASN A 99 25.30 -16.92 -8.75
CA ASN A 99 25.36 -15.66 -9.49
C ASN A 99 24.40 -14.64 -8.84
N PRO A 100 24.91 -13.52 -8.30
CA PRO A 100 24.10 -12.50 -7.63
C PRO A 100 23.01 -11.87 -8.51
N MET A 101 23.17 -11.83 -9.85
CA MET A 101 22.17 -11.30 -10.77
C MET A 101 20.97 -12.24 -10.94
N ILE A 102 21.20 -13.54 -10.83
CA ILE A 102 20.18 -14.58 -10.89
C ILE A 102 19.54 -14.77 -9.51
N GLY A 103 20.38 -14.86 -8.47
CA GLY A 103 20.00 -15.23 -7.11
C GLY A 103 19.94 -16.74 -6.92
N GLY A 104 19.56 -17.15 -5.72
CA GLY A 104 19.39 -18.55 -5.35
C GLY A 104 17.92 -18.96 -5.23
N ILE A 105 17.72 -20.23 -4.97
CA ILE A 105 16.41 -20.87 -4.77
C ILE A 105 16.24 -21.34 -3.34
N GLU A 106 15.01 -21.39 -2.88
CA GLU A 106 14.62 -22.13 -1.70
C GLU A 106 14.72 -23.64 -2.00
N SER A 107 15.56 -24.36 -1.27
CA SER A 107 15.53 -25.82 -1.28
C SER A 107 14.31 -26.26 -0.48
N ASN A 108 13.72 -27.37 -0.86
CA ASN A 108 12.45 -27.86 -0.34
C ASN A 108 12.30 -27.62 1.17
N PRO A 109 11.40 -26.76 1.61
CA PRO A 109 11.12 -26.55 3.02
C PRO A 109 10.50 -27.80 3.64
N GLY A 110 10.75 -28.02 4.92
CA GLY A 110 10.30 -29.18 5.68
C GLY A 110 8.79 -29.42 5.75
N PHE A 111 7.97 -28.58 5.12
CA PHE A 111 6.52 -28.71 5.00
C PHE A 111 6.06 -29.03 3.58
N GLY A 112 6.96 -29.38 2.67
CA GLY A 112 6.64 -29.89 1.35
C GLY A 112 6.09 -28.85 0.36
N LEU A 113 5.66 -27.66 0.77
CA LEU A 113 5.04 -26.69 -0.11
C LEU A 113 5.55 -25.26 0.13
N VAL A 114 6.03 -24.64 -0.93
CA VAL A 114 6.38 -23.21 -0.97
C VAL A 114 5.15 -22.43 -1.40
N VAL A 115 4.59 -21.59 -0.51
CA VAL A 115 3.24 -21.04 -0.71
C VAL A 115 3.17 -19.61 -1.23
N HIS A 116 4.29 -18.91 -1.31
CA HIS A 116 4.33 -17.51 -1.74
C HIS A 116 5.36 -17.27 -2.84
N PRO A 117 5.12 -16.28 -3.74
CA PRO A 117 6.10 -15.85 -4.73
C PRO A 117 7.44 -15.45 -4.09
N PRO A 118 8.55 -15.47 -4.86
CA PRO A 118 9.88 -15.44 -4.26
C PRO A 118 10.35 -14.08 -3.74
N LEU A 119 9.81 -12.94 -4.22
CA LEU A 119 10.37 -11.61 -3.94
C LEU A 119 10.46 -11.28 -2.43
N GLY A 120 9.44 -11.63 -1.65
CA GLY A 120 9.46 -11.35 -0.21
C GLY A 120 10.60 -12.09 0.49
N LYS A 121 10.84 -13.36 0.12
CA LYS A 121 11.95 -14.17 0.64
C LYS A 121 13.31 -13.71 0.11
N GLN A 122 13.38 -13.25 -1.14
CA GLN A 122 14.59 -12.62 -1.69
C GLN A 122 14.97 -11.34 -0.94
N LEU A 123 13.99 -10.57 -0.46
CA LEU A 123 14.23 -9.39 0.39
C LEU A 123 14.74 -9.79 1.78
N LEU A 124 14.20 -10.85 2.40
CA LEU A 124 14.74 -11.40 3.65
C LEU A 124 16.17 -11.90 3.44
N ALA A 125 16.41 -12.65 2.37
CA ALA A 125 17.73 -13.16 1.99
C ALA A 125 18.79 -12.05 1.88
N LEU A 126 18.43 -10.84 1.46
CA LEU A 126 19.35 -9.71 1.42
C LEU A 126 19.88 -9.35 2.83
N GLY A 127 19.02 -9.36 3.84
CA GLY A 127 19.43 -9.09 5.22
C GLY A 127 20.28 -10.23 5.78
N GLU A 128 19.92 -11.47 5.50
CA GLU A 128 20.70 -12.65 5.91
C GLU A 128 22.05 -12.74 5.20
N PHE A 129 22.13 -12.32 3.95
CA PHE A 129 23.40 -12.20 3.24
C PHE A 129 24.34 -11.22 3.93
N MET A 130 23.82 -10.09 4.42
CA MET A 130 24.65 -9.04 5.06
C MET A 130 25.02 -9.35 6.50
N PHE A 131 24.14 -9.99 7.27
CA PHE A 131 24.27 -10.16 8.73
C PHE A 131 24.23 -11.63 9.17
N GLY A 132 24.26 -12.57 8.24
CA GLY A 132 24.21 -14.01 8.49
C GLY A 132 22.84 -14.50 8.92
N TYR A 133 22.73 -15.80 9.17
CA TYR A 133 21.53 -16.44 9.73
C TYR A 133 21.38 -16.08 11.21
N SER A 134 20.90 -14.89 11.47
CA SER A 134 20.78 -14.31 12.81
C SER A 134 19.50 -13.49 12.93
N PRO A 135 18.96 -13.28 14.16
CA PRO A 135 17.76 -12.47 14.37
C PRO A 135 17.83 -11.08 13.73
N LEU A 136 18.99 -10.46 13.72
CA LEU A 136 19.21 -9.20 13.00
C LEU A 136 19.12 -9.42 11.50
N GLY A 137 19.75 -10.47 10.97
CA GLY A 137 19.78 -10.76 9.53
C GLY A 137 18.38 -10.86 8.94
N TRP A 138 17.52 -11.69 9.49
CA TRP A 138 16.18 -11.87 8.92
C TRP A 138 15.15 -10.78 9.27
N ARG A 139 15.47 -9.82 10.21
CA ARG A 139 14.52 -8.74 10.59
C ARG A 139 14.92 -7.35 10.15
N ILE A 140 16.18 -7.11 9.75
CA ILE A 140 16.65 -5.76 9.43
C ILE A 140 15.91 -5.18 8.21
N ILE A 141 15.70 -5.98 7.16
CA ILE A 141 15.06 -5.50 5.94
C ILE A 141 13.57 -5.23 6.19
N THR A 142 12.88 -6.03 7.01
CA THR A 142 11.49 -5.74 7.40
C THR A 142 11.38 -4.44 8.19
N ALA A 143 12.33 -4.15 9.09
CA ALA A 143 12.35 -2.89 9.85
C ALA A 143 12.57 -1.65 8.94
N LEU A 144 13.44 -1.77 7.95
CA LEU A 144 13.66 -0.72 6.96
C LEU A 144 12.42 -0.51 6.07
N PHE A 145 11.79 -1.59 5.59
CA PHE A 145 10.55 -1.52 4.82
C PHE A 145 9.38 -0.99 5.65
N GLY A 146 9.31 -1.33 6.95
CA GLY A 146 8.36 -0.73 7.86
C GLY A 146 8.50 0.78 7.96
N THR A 147 9.74 1.27 8.06
CA THR A 147 10.02 2.71 8.04
C THR A 147 9.65 3.35 6.69
N ALA A 148 10.00 2.71 5.59
CA ALA A 148 9.63 3.16 4.25
C ALA A 148 8.10 3.17 4.05
N THR A 149 7.38 2.23 4.67
CA THR A 149 5.90 2.21 4.67
C THR A 149 5.35 3.45 5.38
N VAL A 150 5.85 3.79 6.57
CA VAL A 150 5.41 5.00 7.29
C VAL A 150 5.67 6.26 6.46
N LEU A 151 6.86 6.39 5.86
CA LEU A 151 7.18 7.51 4.98
C LEU A 151 6.29 7.57 3.72
N SER A 152 5.93 6.42 3.18
CA SER A 152 5.02 6.33 2.03
C SER A 152 3.58 6.72 2.40
N ILE A 153 3.10 6.35 3.60
CA ILE A 153 1.82 6.80 4.18
C ILE A 153 1.81 8.32 4.33
N MET A 154 2.86 8.90 4.91
CA MET A 154 3.03 10.35 5.02
C MET A 154 3.05 11.03 3.65
N GLY A 155 3.78 10.45 2.70
CA GLY A 155 3.87 10.94 1.32
C GLY A 155 2.51 10.96 0.63
N LEU A 156 1.72 9.89 0.75
CA LEU A 156 0.37 9.81 0.21
C LEU A 156 -0.55 10.83 0.89
N ALA A 157 -0.56 10.89 2.22
CA ALA A 157 -1.36 11.85 2.99
C ALA A 157 -1.01 13.30 2.61
N ARG A 158 0.30 13.62 2.51
CA ARG A 158 0.82 14.94 2.07
C ARG A 158 0.31 15.30 0.66
N ARG A 159 0.31 14.31 -0.23
CA ARG A 159 -0.06 14.50 -1.64
C ARG A 159 -1.54 14.76 -1.81
N VAL A 160 -2.39 13.93 -1.20
CA VAL A 160 -3.85 14.05 -1.36
C VAL A 160 -4.44 15.22 -0.55
N SER A 161 -3.81 15.63 0.55
CA SER A 161 -4.27 16.74 1.39
C SER A 161 -3.65 18.09 1.06
N HIS A 162 -2.52 18.11 0.37
CA HIS A 162 -1.64 19.28 0.18
C HIS A 162 -1.16 19.92 1.51
N SER A 163 -1.09 19.15 2.60
CA SER A 163 -0.79 19.66 3.95
C SER A 163 0.33 18.85 4.63
N THR A 164 1.38 19.52 5.06
CA THR A 164 2.45 18.95 5.89
C THR A 164 1.91 18.51 7.26
N ALA A 165 0.94 19.23 7.82
CA ALA A 165 0.32 18.86 9.09
C ALA A 165 -0.44 17.54 8.98
N VAL A 166 -1.20 17.31 7.90
CA VAL A 166 -1.88 16.03 7.66
C VAL A 166 -0.89 14.90 7.46
N ALA A 167 0.24 15.15 6.80
CA ALA A 167 1.31 14.17 6.70
C ALA A 167 1.92 13.84 8.07
N ALA A 168 2.11 14.84 8.94
CA ALA A 168 2.58 14.64 10.31
C ALA A 168 1.58 13.80 11.13
N PHE A 169 0.28 14.08 11.02
CA PHE A 169 -0.76 13.26 11.68
C PHE A 169 -0.69 11.79 11.20
N ALA A 170 -0.62 11.57 9.88
CA ALA A 170 -0.50 10.23 9.31
C ALA A 170 0.76 9.51 9.79
N GLY A 171 1.91 10.20 9.85
CA GLY A 171 3.16 9.66 10.35
C GLY A 171 3.10 9.31 11.83
N THR A 172 2.52 10.16 12.66
CA THR A 172 2.33 9.91 14.10
C THR A 172 1.41 8.72 14.34
N LEU A 173 0.30 8.60 13.62
CA LEU A 173 -0.59 7.45 13.69
C LEU A 173 0.12 6.16 13.27
N ALA A 174 0.88 6.19 12.17
CA ALA A 174 1.62 5.03 11.68
C ALA A 174 2.78 4.63 12.60
N LEU A 175 3.42 5.59 13.29
CA LEU A 175 4.44 5.34 14.30
C LEU A 175 3.86 4.56 15.48
N PHE A 176 2.67 4.94 15.94
CA PHE A 176 1.98 4.38 17.11
C PHE A 176 0.92 3.33 16.76
N ASP A 177 0.95 2.75 15.55
CA ASP A 177 0.13 1.58 15.22
C ASP A 177 0.87 0.27 15.52
N GLY A 178 0.25 -0.56 16.37
CA GLY A 178 0.86 -1.82 16.79
C GLY A 178 0.95 -2.86 15.67
N VAL A 179 0.04 -2.86 14.69
CA VAL A 179 0.11 -3.79 13.54
C VAL A 179 1.31 -3.45 12.67
N LEU A 180 1.51 -2.18 12.31
CA LEU A 180 2.68 -1.75 11.54
C LEU A 180 3.99 -1.96 12.33
N LEU A 181 3.96 -1.76 13.64
CA LEU A 181 5.11 -2.04 14.49
C LEU A 181 5.49 -3.52 14.40
N THR A 182 4.59 -4.42 14.78
CA THR A 182 4.86 -5.86 14.86
C THR A 182 5.21 -6.44 13.49
N ALA A 183 4.45 -6.11 12.42
CA ALA A 183 4.75 -6.56 11.07
C ALA A 183 6.14 -6.10 10.56
N SER A 184 6.67 -5.00 11.09
CA SER A 184 8.01 -4.48 10.73
C SER A 184 9.16 -5.12 11.50
N ARG A 185 8.90 -5.90 12.56
CA ARG A 185 9.92 -6.40 13.50
C ARG A 185 10.14 -7.90 13.42
N PHE A 186 9.41 -8.58 12.56
CA PHE A 186 9.53 -10.00 12.28
C PHE A 186 9.81 -10.23 10.80
N GLY A 187 10.48 -11.35 10.49
CA GLY A 187 10.79 -11.77 9.12
C GLY A 187 9.55 -12.24 8.35
N MET A 188 8.51 -11.38 8.33
CA MET A 188 7.22 -11.62 7.69
C MET A 188 7.12 -10.90 6.34
N LEU A 189 6.29 -11.43 5.46
CA LEU A 189 6.17 -10.91 4.09
C LEU A 189 5.21 -9.72 3.97
N ASP A 190 4.31 -9.54 4.96
CA ASP A 190 3.19 -8.59 4.89
C ASP A 190 3.64 -7.13 4.82
N ILE A 191 4.72 -6.77 5.50
CA ILE A 191 5.23 -5.40 5.50
C ILE A 191 5.81 -5.00 4.13
N PHE A 192 6.45 -5.92 3.41
CA PHE A 192 6.92 -5.68 2.04
C PHE A 192 5.73 -5.42 1.12
N GLN A 193 4.69 -6.24 1.21
CA GLN A 193 3.48 -6.07 0.42
C GLN A 193 2.81 -4.73 0.72
N ALA A 194 2.63 -4.37 1.99
CA ALA A 194 2.04 -3.09 2.41
C ALA A 194 2.83 -1.90 1.87
N PHE A 195 4.16 -1.94 1.94
CA PHE A 195 5.03 -0.90 1.36
C PHE A 195 4.76 -0.71 -0.14
N PHE A 196 4.82 -1.79 -0.91
CA PHE A 196 4.64 -1.70 -2.36
C PHE A 196 3.25 -1.19 -2.74
N ILE A 197 2.20 -1.59 -2.02
CA ILE A 197 0.83 -1.11 -2.26
C ILE A 197 0.71 0.39 -1.95
N VAL A 198 1.25 0.86 -0.83
CA VAL A 198 1.18 2.29 -0.48
C VAL A 198 2.01 3.14 -1.43
N ALA A 199 3.19 2.66 -1.84
CA ALA A 199 4.02 3.31 -2.84
C ALA A 199 3.32 3.37 -4.21
N ALA A 200 2.58 2.33 -4.59
CA ALA A 200 1.74 2.33 -5.79
C ALA A 200 0.62 3.39 -5.69
N ALA A 201 -0.07 3.49 -4.55
CA ALA A 201 -1.10 4.50 -4.32
C ALA A 201 -0.53 5.93 -4.38
N TYR A 202 0.66 6.15 -3.81
CA TYR A 202 1.38 7.42 -3.92
C TYR A 202 1.72 7.74 -5.38
N ALA A 203 2.24 6.77 -6.13
CA ALA A 203 2.57 6.95 -7.54
C ALA A 203 1.33 7.25 -8.39
N LEU A 204 0.19 6.59 -8.12
CA LEU A 204 -1.08 6.86 -8.78
C LEU A 204 -1.59 8.28 -8.47
N ALA A 205 -1.45 8.74 -7.22
CA ALA A 205 -1.81 10.13 -6.85
C ALA A 205 -0.96 11.15 -7.60
N ARG A 206 0.35 10.88 -7.75
CA ARG A 206 1.28 11.71 -8.53
C ARG A 206 0.93 11.72 -10.02
N ASP A 207 0.57 10.58 -10.57
CA ASP A 207 0.15 10.45 -11.96
C ASP A 207 -1.12 11.27 -12.24
N HIS A 208 -2.13 11.12 -11.38
CA HIS A 208 -3.37 11.89 -11.48
C HIS A 208 -3.13 13.42 -11.40
N GLU A 209 -2.31 13.87 -10.47
CA GLU A 209 -1.94 15.28 -10.31
C GLU A 209 -1.22 15.81 -11.56
N GLN A 210 -0.26 15.03 -12.10
CA GLN A 210 0.46 15.41 -13.33
C GLN A 210 -0.47 15.46 -14.54
N MET A 211 -1.41 14.51 -14.67
CA MET A 211 -2.40 14.51 -15.74
C MET A 211 -3.39 15.68 -15.64
N ASN A 212 -3.82 16.00 -14.42
CA ASN A 212 -4.67 17.16 -14.18
C ASN A 212 -3.98 18.46 -14.66
N LEU A 213 -2.69 18.62 -14.35
CA LEU A 213 -1.91 19.78 -14.80
C LEU A 213 -1.72 19.81 -16.33
N ARG A 214 -1.41 18.66 -16.96
CA ARG A 214 -1.26 18.56 -18.43
C ARG A 214 -2.56 18.91 -19.15
N LEU A 215 -3.69 18.38 -18.67
CA LEU A 215 -5.03 18.67 -19.24
C LEU A 215 -5.44 20.11 -19.00
N HIS A 216 -5.13 20.69 -17.84
CA HIS A 216 -5.39 22.11 -17.58
C HIS A 216 -4.65 23.01 -18.58
N ARG A 217 -3.35 22.76 -18.79
CA ARG A 217 -2.55 23.50 -19.78
C ARG A 217 -3.11 23.35 -21.19
N ALA A 218 -3.47 22.11 -21.58
CA ALA A 218 -4.10 21.85 -22.88
C ALA A 218 -5.47 22.54 -23.02
N TYR A 219 -6.23 22.66 -21.93
CA TYR A 219 -7.51 23.35 -21.92
C TYR A 219 -7.33 24.86 -22.13
N VAL A 220 -6.43 25.49 -21.36
CA VAL A 220 -6.14 26.94 -21.47
C VAL A 220 -5.59 27.30 -22.85
N SER A 221 -4.81 26.42 -23.48
CA SER A 221 -4.30 26.61 -24.84
C SER A 221 -5.30 26.25 -25.95
N GLY A 222 -6.54 25.85 -25.63
CA GLY A 222 -7.58 25.47 -26.59
C GLY A 222 -7.41 24.07 -27.21
N LEU A 223 -6.37 23.32 -26.86
CA LEU A 223 -6.10 21.99 -27.43
C LEU A 223 -7.16 20.94 -27.03
N CYS A 224 -7.90 21.15 -25.94
CA CYS A 224 -8.98 20.24 -25.54
C CYS A 224 -10.20 20.30 -26.49
N SER A 225 -10.38 21.37 -27.25
CA SER A 225 -11.45 21.52 -28.24
C SER A 225 -11.03 21.07 -29.64
N VAL A 226 -9.76 20.75 -29.87
CA VAL A 226 -9.27 20.23 -31.16
C VAL A 226 -9.63 18.74 -31.26
N GLY A 227 -10.60 18.44 -32.13
CA GLY A 227 -11.15 17.10 -32.30
C GLY A 227 -12.10 16.66 -31.16
N GLU A 228 -12.69 15.47 -31.32
CA GLU A 228 -13.72 14.97 -30.40
C GLU A 228 -13.14 14.24 -29.17
N LEU A 229 -11.93 13.64 -29.30
CA LEU A 229 -11.31 12.78 -28.32
C LEU A 229 -10.34 13.53 -27.38
N GLY A 230 -10.00 14.80 -27.72
CA GLY A 230 -9.03 15.62 -27.01
C GLY A 230 -7.58 15.20 -27.25
N PRO A 231 -6.62 15.82 -26.53
CA PRO A 231 -5.20 15.62 -26.78
C PRO A 231 -4.69 14.25 -26.33
N ARG A 232 -3.60 13.80 -26.96
CA ARG A 232 -2.77 12.67 -26.51
C ARG A 232 -1.65 13.19 -25.62
N PHE A 233 -1.33 12.44 -24.57
CA PHE A 233 -0.22 12.72 -23.68
C PHE A 233 0.86 11.65 -23.85
N GLY A 234 2.11 12.06 -23.70
CA GLY A 234 3.26 11.16 -23.78
C GLY A 234 3.33 10.19 -22.60
N PHE A 235 4.48 9.52 -22.46
CA PHE A 235 4.71 8.52 -21.44
C PHE A 235 4.43 9.05 -20.01
N ARG A 236 3.80 8.22 -19.20
CA ARG A 236 3.36 8.55 -17.84
C ARG A 236 4.23 7.80 -16.83
N TRP A 237 5.35 8.41 -16.44
CA TRP A 237 6.33 7.80 -15.55
C TRP A 237 5.75 7.37 -14.21
N TRP A 238 4.86 8.17 -13.62
CA TRP A 238 4.26 7.83 -12.34
C TRP A 238 3.31 6.62 -12.44
N ARG A 239 2.57 6.48 -13.54
CA ARG A 239 1.75 5.29 -13.80
C ARG A 239 2.63 4.05 -14.02
N PHE A 240 3.75 4.19 -14.72
CA PHE A 240 4.72 3.12 -14.89
C PHE A 240 5.33 2.69 -13.53
N ILE A 241 5.74 3.64 -12.66
CA ILE A 241 6.21 3.35 -11.30
C ILE A 241 5.11 2.67 -10.47
N CYS A 242 3.85 3.11 -10.59
CA CYS A 242 2.71 2.44 -9.96
C CYS A 242 2.65 0.96 -10.38
N GLY A 243 2.81 0.66 -11.66
CA GLY A 243 2.86 -0.72 -12.17
C GLY A 243 4.03 -1.53 -11.62
N ILE A 244 5.22 -0.94 -11.53
CA ILE A 244 6.38 -1.59 -10.88
C ILE A 244 6.05 -1.95 -9.42
N MET A 245 5.49 -1.03 -8.66
CA MET A 245 5.13 -1.28 -7.26
C MET A 245 4.04 -2.37 -7.14
N LEU A 246 3.03 -2.35 -8.00
CA LEU A 246 1.98 -3.38 -8.03
C LEU A 246 2.54 -4.76 -8.40
N GLY A 247 3.44 -4.82 -9.38
CA GLY A 247 4.13 -6.06 -9.76
C GLY A 247 5.00 -6.61 -8.62
N SER A 248 5.69 -5.73 -7.90
CA SER A 248 6.44 -6.10 -6.70
C SER A 248 5.52 -6.63 -5.60
N SER A 249 4.36 -6.00 -5.37
CA SER A 249 3.36 -6.49 -4.42
C SER A 249 2.85 -7.88 -4.78
N LEU A 250 2.53 -8.12 -6.07
CA LEU A 250 2.11 -9.43 -6.58
C LEU A 250 3.22 -10.48 -6.40
N SER A 251 4.48 -10.08 -6.62
CA SER A 251 5.65 -10.95 -6.46
C SER A 251 5.99 -11.27 -5.00
N VAL A 252 5.34 -10.61 -4.03
CA VAL A 252 5.40 -10.95 -2.59
C VAL A 252 4.25 -11.88 -2.20
N LYS A 253 3.01 -11.51 -2.54
CA LYS A 253 1.79 -12.29 -2.24
C LYS A 253 0.74 -12.08 -3.34
N TRP A 254 0.01 -13.15 -3.70
CA TRP A 254 -0.99 -13.10 -4.77
C TRP A 254 -2.15 -12.14 -4.51
N SER A 255 -2.42 -11.77 -3.26
CA SER A 255 -3.39 -10.72 -2.95
C SER A 255 -3.02 -9.34 -3.55
N GLY A 256 -1.78 -9.15 -4.00
CA GLY A 256 -1.39 -8.01 -4.84
C GLY A 256 -2.19 -7.88 -6.14
N LEU A 257 -2.75 -8.98 -6.66
CA LEU A 257 -3.63 -8.98 -7.84
C LEU A 257 -4.88 -8.13 -7.64
N TYR A 258 -5.44 -8.11 -6.44
CA TYR A 258 -6.61 -7.30 -6.13
C TYR A 258 -6.33 -5.81 -6.37
N TYR A 259 -5.16 -5.35 -5.94
CA TYR A 259 -4.74 -3.96 -6.15
C TYR A 259 -4.45 -3.62 -7.61
N ILE A 260 -3.94 -4.57 -8.40
CA ILE A 260 -3.76 -4.40 -9.86
C ILE A 260 -5.11 -4.10 -10.52
N VAL A 261 -6.15 -4.89 -10.20
CA VAL A 261 -7.49 -4.71 -10.77
C VAL A 261 -8.09 -3.37 -10.35
N PHE A 262 -8.11 -3.07 -9.05
CA PHE A 262 -8.72 -1.84 -8.54
C PHE A 262 -7.99 -0.58 -9.01
N PHE A 263 -6.65 -0.59 -9.03
CA PHE A 263 -5.87 0.58 -9.48
C PHE A 263 -5.90 0.74 -11.00
N GLY A 264 -5.97 -0.36 -11.75
CA GLY A 264 -6.18 -0.32 -13.19
C GLY A 264 -7.49 0.38 -13.56
N LEU A 265 -8.60 -0.06 -12.95
CA LEU A 265 -9.92 0.53 -13.14
C LEU A 265 -9.96 1.99 -12.64
N LEU A 266 -9.36 2.26 -11.48
CA LEU A 266 -9.28 3.61 -10.93
C LEU A 266 -8.49 4.56 -11.83
N SER A 267 -7.35 4.13 -12.39
CA SER A 267 -6.52 4.95 -13.29
C SER A 267 -7.30 5.38 -14.52
N VAL A 268 -8.01 4.45 -15.17
CA VAL A 268 -8.84 4.74 -16.36
C VAL A 268 -10.04 5.61 -15.97
N GLY A 269 -10.70 5.33 -14.85
CA GLY A 269 -11.81 6.15 -14.34
C GLY A 269 -11.41 7.59 -14.03
N LEU A 270 -10.23 7.80 -13.43
CA LEU A 270 -9.68 9.12 -13.19
C LEU A 270 -9.35 9.87 -14.49
N ASP A 271 -8.87 9.18 -15.52
CA ASP A 271 -8.62 9.76 -16.83
C ASP A 271 -9.93 10.18 -17.52
N MET A 272 -10.98 9.33 -17.44
CA MET A 272 -12.33 9.68 -17.94
C MET A 272 -12.90 10.91 -17.22
N TRP A 273 -12.75 10.95 -15.89
CA TRP A 273 -13.21 12.08 -15.08
C TRP A 273 -12.48 13.37 -15.43
N LEU A 274 -11.15 13.34 -15.59
CA LEU A 274 -10.37 14.51 -15.99
C LEU A 274 -10.76 15.02 -17.36
N ARG A 275 -10.91 14.13 -18.37
CA ARG A 275 -11.35 14.51 -19.72
C ARG A 275 -12.74 15.14 -19.70
N HIS A 276 -13.66 14.62 -18.91
CA HIS A 276 -14.98 15.21 -18.70
C HIS A 276 -14.89 16.60 -18.03
N ARG A 277 -14.07 16.74 -16.99
CA ARG A 277 -13.86 18.01 -16.28
C ARG A 277 -13.36 19.12 -17.21
N TYR A 278 -12.48 18.78 -18.16
CA TYR A 278 -11.93 19.72 -19.12
C TYR A 278 -12.73 19.79 -20.44
N ARG A 279 -14.01 19.42 -20.38
CA ARG A 279 -14.99 19.59 -21.46
C ARG A 279 -14.60 19.00 -22.81
N ILE A 280 -13.86 17.89 -22.83
CA ILE A 280 -13.62 17.12 -24.05
C ILE A 280 -14.95 16.52 -24.51
N ARG A 281 -15.25 16.59 -25.81
CA ARG A 281 -16.57 16.22 -26.40
C ARG A 281 -16.95 14.76 -26.10
N ARG A 282 -16.01 13.82 -26.32
CA ARG A 282 -16.21 12.39 -26.07
C ARG A 282 -15.20 11.87 -25.03
N PRO A 283 -15.37 12.21 -23.75
CA PRO A 283 -14.36 11.95 -22.72
C PRO A 283 -14.12 10.46 -22.50
N ILE A 284 -15.17 9.64 -22.52
CA ILE A 284 -15.08 8.18 -22.34
C ILE A 284 -14.32 7.56 -23.51
N LEU A 285 -14.75 7.86 -24.75
CA LEU A 285 -14.11 7.31 -25.93
C LEU A 285 -12.66 7.79 -26.06
N GLY A 286 -12.37 9.05 -25.70
CA GLY A 286 -11.01 9.60 -25.68
C GLY A 286 -10.11 8.88 -24.68
N SER A 287 -10.64 8.56 -23.48
CA SER A 287 -9.89 7.80 -22.48
C SER A 287 -9.67 6.35 -22.93
N LEU A 288 -10.68 5.69 -23.47
CA LEU A 288 -10.55 4.31 -23.96
C LEU A 288 -9.55 4.22 -25.12
N ALA A 289 -9.61 5.16 -26.07
CA ALA A 289 -8.75 5.16 -27.25
C ALA A 289 -7.28 5.52 -26.95
N TYR A 290 -7.05 6.45 -25.99
CA TYR A 290 -5.72 7.03 -25.78
C TYR A 290 -5.06 6.65 -24.45
N ASP A 291 -5.85 6.33 -23.43
CA ASP A 291 -5.31 6.10 -22.06
C ASP A 291 -5.45 4.65 -21.60
N ALA A 292 -6.48 3.90 -22.05
CA ALA A 292 -6.77 2.57 -21.53
C ALA A 292 -5.69 1.54 -21.91
N PHE A 293 -5.23 1.51 -23.16
CA PHE A 293 -4.17 0.58 -23.56
C PHE A 293 -2.83 0.91 -22.88
N PRO A 294 -2.35 2.17 -22.84
CA PRO A 294 -1.18 2.52 -22.03
C PRO A 294 -1.36 2.25 -20.52
N ALA A 295 -2.59 2.34 -19.97
CA ALA A 295 -2.87 1.94 -18.59
C ALA A 295 -2.72 0.43 -18.41
N PHE A 296 -3.31 -0.36 -19.30
CA PHE A 296 -3.17 -1.81 -19.30
C PHE A 296 -1.70 -2.23 -19.41
N ALA A 297 -0.93 -1.62 -20.34
CA ALA A 297 0.49 -1.90 -20.46
C ALA A 297 1.26 -1.60 -19.17
N SER A 298 1.02 -0.45 -18.54
CA SER A 298 1.72 -0.04 -17.32
C SER A 298 1.27 -0.82 -16.08
N LEU A 299 -0.04 -1.08 -15.92
CA LEU A 299 -0.62 -1.57 -14.68
C LEU A 299 -0.98 -3.07 -14.70
N VAL A 300 -0.84 -3.74 -15.86
CA VAL A 300 -1.05 -5.18 -15.98
C VAL A 300 0.18 -5.86 -16.59
N ILE A 301 0.62 -5.44 -17.80
CA ILE A 301 1.75 -6.11 -18.47
C ILE A 301 3.04 -5.95 -17.64
N VAL A 302 3.37 -4.73 -17.20
CA VAL A 302 4.57 -4.48 -16.37
C VAL A 302 4.53 -5.31 -15.06
N PRO A 303 3.45 -5.32 -14.26
CA PRO A 303 3.31 -6.24 -13.13
C PRO A 303 3.54 -7.70 -13.46
N VAL A 304 2.95 -8.22 -14.54
CA VAL A 304 3.14 -9.61 -14.96
C VAL A 304 4.59 -9.89 -15.34
N MET A 305 5.23 -9.00 -16.09
CA MET A 305 6.66 -9.14 -16.44
C MET A 305 7.55 -9.16 -15.20
N LEU A 306 7.28 -8.29 -14.21
CA LEU A 306 7.99 -8.28 -12.94
C LEU A 306 7.76 -9.56 -12.14
N TYR A 307 6.53 -10.06 -12.13
CA TYR A 307 6.19 -11.32 -11.49
C TYR A 307 7.01 -12.47 -12.09
N VAL A 308 7.00 -12.62 -13.40
CA VAL A 308 7.80 -13.66 -14.11
C VAL A 308 9.30 -13.46 -13.84
N TRP A 309 9.79 -12.21 -13.89
CA TRP A 309 11.18 -11.89 -13.60
C TRP A 309 11.60 -12.25 -12.16
N SER A 310 10.69 -12.16 -11.19
CA SER A 310 10.98 -12.55 -9.81
C SER A 310 11.34 -14.04 -9.67
N TRP A 311 10.86 -14.88 -10.60
CA TRP A 311 11.11 -16.31 -10.67
C TRP A 311 12.39 -16.69 -11.44
N ARG A 312 13.21 -15.72 -11.88
CA ARG A 312 14.40 -15.96 -12.70
C ARG A 312 15.36 -17.01 -12.11
N ALA A 313 15.56 -17.00 -10.78
CA ALA A 313 16.39 -18.00 -10.11
C ALA A 313 15.77 -19.40 -10.21
N TRP A 314 14.47 -19.51 -10.02
CA TRP A 314 13.74 -20.77 -10.17
C TRP A 314 13.90 -21.36 -11.58
N PHE A 315 13.81 -20.53 -12.62
CA PHE A 315 14.03 -20.97 -14.00
C PHE A 315 15.50 -21.33 -14.30
N ALA A 316 16.45 -20.74 -13.61
CA ALA A 316 17.88 -20.95 -13.85
C ALA A 316 18.47 -22.18 -13.14
N HIS A 317 17.83 -22.67 -12.07
CA HIS A 317 18.33 -23.79 -11.29
C HIS A 317 17.55 -25.08 -11.60
N GLU A 318 18.30 -26.15 -11.98
CA GLU A 318 17.69 -27.46 -12.30
C GLU A 318 17.00 -28.12 -11.10
N THR A 319 17.47 -27.84 -9.88
CA THR A 319 16.94 -28.42 -8.65
C THR A 319 15.74 -27.67 -8.07
N SER A 320 15.18 -26.70 -8.80
CA SER A 320 14.00 -25.95 -8.33
C SER A 320 12.79 -26.87 -8.16
N ILE A 321 12.04 -26.65 -7.07
CA ILE A 321 10.84 -27.44 -6.75
C ILE A 321 9.85 -27.44 -7.93
N TYR A 322 9.29 -28.61 -8.26
CA TYR A 322 8.35 -28.85 -9.37
C TYR A 322 8.88 -28.57 -10.79
N ARG A 323 10.16 -28.17 -10.95
CA ARG A 323 10.70 -27.83 -12.27
C ARG A 323 10.56 -28.96 -13.29
N HIS A 324 10.69 -30.20 -12.85
CA HIS A 324 10.65 -31.40 -13.65
C HIS A 324 9.37 -32.23 -13.48
N SER A 325 8.29 -31.62 -13.02
CA SER A 325 7.03 -32.32 -12.72
C SER A 325 6.41 -33.02 -13.92
N ALA A 326 6.62 -32.50 -15.14
CA ALA A 326 6.15 -33.19 -16.36
C ALA A 326 6.99 -34.46 -16.64
N SER A 327 8.31 -34.35 -16.57
CA SER A 327 9.23 -35.49 -16.78
C SER A 327 9.14 -36.54 -15.68
N ASN A 328 8.87 -36.12 -14.44
CA ASN A 328 8.74 -37.01 -13.27
C ASN A 328 7.37 -37.72 -13.19
N GLY A 329 6.39 -37.31 -14.02
CA GLY A 329 5.05 -37.87 -14.01
C GLY A 329 4.11 -37.33 -12.94
N ASP A 330 4.44 -36.16 -12.33
CA ASP A 330 3.58 -35.51 -11.36
C ASP A 330 2.37 -34.81 -12.02
N ILE A 331 2.44 -34.56 -13.35
CA ILE A 331 1.37 -33.94 -14.13
C ILE A 331 0.62 -35.04 -14.90
N ASP A 332 -0.73 -34.95 -14.84
CA ASP A 332 -1.58 -35.89 -15.62
C ASP A 332 -1.14 -35.90 -17.12
N PRO A 333 -0.85 -37.07 -17.71
CA PRO A 333 -0.45 -37.18 -19.11
C PRO A 333 -1.44 -36.56 -20.11
N ASN A 334 -2.73 -36.43 -19.73
CA ASN A 334 -3.76 -35.82 -20.55
C ASN A 334 -3.88 -34.28 -20.30
N SER A 335 -3.11 -33.72 -19.38
CA SER A 335 -3.14 -32.30 -19.09
C SER A 335 -2.60 -31.47 -20.26
N PRO A 336 -3.23 -30.33 -20.61
CA PRO A 336 -2.67 -29.37 -21.57
C PRO A 336 -1.27 -28.88 -21.22
N LEU A 337 -0.86 -28.95 -19.96
CA LEU A 337 0.49 -28.59 -19.50
C LEU A 337 1.57 -29.44 -20.15
N MET A 338 1.26 -30.70 -20.53
CA MET A 338 2.19 -31.60 -21.20
C MET A 338 2.59 -31.14 -22.62
N LEU A 339 1.88 -30.15 -23.19
CA LEU A 339 2.25 -29.52 -24.47
C LEU A 339 3.34 -28.45 -24.33
N LEU A 340 3.70 -28.08 -23.11
CA LEU A 340 4.67 -27.03 -22.80
C LEU A 340 6.06 -27.63 -22.54
N PRO A 341 7.13 -26.82 -22.70
CA PRO A 341 8.45 -27.21 -22.21
C PRO A 341 8.42 -27.52 -20.70
N ASP A 342 9.18 -28.52 -20.26
CA ASP A 342 9.17 -29.11 -18.91
C ASP A 342 9.20 -28.02 -17.79
N ALA A 343 10.15 -27.08 -17.87
CA ALA A 343 10.25 -25.99 -16.89
C ALA A 343 9.00 -25.08 -16.86
N LEU A 344 8.34 -24.84 -17.98
CA LEU A 344 7.14 -24.02 -18.02
C LEU A 344 5.92 -24.80 -17.51
N ALA A 345 5.81 -26.06 -17.88
CA ALA A 345 4.80 -26.98 -17.34
C ALA A 345 4.93 -27.10 -15.81
N GLY A 346 6.14 -27.31 -15.30
CA GLY A 346 6.43 -27.39 -13.88
C GLY A 346 6.13 -26.08 -13.15
N TRP A 347 6.44 -24.92 -13.75
CA TRP A 347 6.12 -23.61 -13.17
C TRP A 347 4.60 -23.37 -13.06
N LEU A 348 3.84 -23.72 -14.06
CA LEU A 348 2.37 -23.63 -14.02
C LEU A 348 1.77 -24.66 -13.04
N HIS A 349 2.30 -25.87 -13.02
CA HIS A 349 1.92 -26.91 -12.05
C HIS A 349 2.16 -26.43 -10.60
N TYR A 350 3.31 -25.79 -10.32
CA TYR A 350 3.57 -25.15 -9.02
C TYR A 350 2.44 -24.19 -8.64
N HIS A 351 2.02 -23.29 -9.55
CA HIS A 351 0.95 -22.32 -9.28
C HIS A 351 -0.39 -23.02 -9.04
N GLN A 352 -0.70 -24.05 -9.79
CA GLN A 352 -1.91 -24.85 -9.60
C GLN A 352 -1.91 -25.54 -8.22
N THR A 353 -0.82 -26.19 -7.85
CA THR A 353 -0.67 -26.88 -6.55
C THR A 353 -0.81 -25.88 -5.37
N VAL A 354 -0.19 -24.71 -5.47
CA VAL A 354 -0.32 -23.66 -4.45
C VAL A 354 -1.76 -23.13 -4.37
N LEU A 355 -2.45 -22.97 -5.50
CA LEU A 355 -3.84 -22.53 -5.53
C LEU A 355 -4.77 -23.59 -4.90
N GLU A 356 -4.57 -24.85 -5.21
CA GLU A 356 -5.29 -26.00 -4.63
C GLU A 356 -5.09 -26.03 -3.11
N PHE A 357 -3.84 -25.93 -2.65
CA PHE A 357 -3.53 -25.83 -1.22
C PHE A 357 -4.28 -24.67 -0.55
N HIS A 358 -4.23 -23.48 -1.11
CA HIS A 358 -4.94 -22.33 -0.54
C HIS A 358 -6.46 -22.47 -0.57
N SER A 359 -7.02 -23.14 -1.56
CA SER A 359 -8.46 -23.38 -1.67
C SER A 359 -8.95 -24.50 -0.72
N SER A 360 -8.07 -25.45 -0.36
CA SER A 360 -8.39 -26.53 0.57
C SER A 360 -8.47 -26.08 2.03
N LEU A 361 -7.84 -24.95 2.39
CA LEU A 361 -7.81 -24.41 3.76
C LEU A 361 -9.15 -23.76 4.13
N THR A 362 -10.20 -24.58 4.29
CA THR A 362 -11.55 -24.15 4.61
C THR A 362 -12.07 -24.83 5.89
N SER A 363 -13.01 -24.17 6.57
CA SER A 363 -13.65 -24.74 7.76
C SER A 363 -14.48 -25.98 7.41
N SER A 364 -15.09 -26.02 6.23
CA SER A 364 -15.81 -27.19 5.71
C SER A 364 -14.91 -28.42 5.50
N ASN A 365 -13.62 -28.21 5.23
CA ASN A 365 -12.62 -29.29 5.15
C ASN A 365 -12.00 -29.64 6.52
N GLY A 366 -12.56 -29.13 7.62
CA GLY A 366 -12.10 -29.43 8.99
C GLY A 366 -10.89 -28.59 9.45
N HIS A 367 -10.45 -27.60 8.66
CA HIS A 367 -9.39 -26.71 9.11
C HIS A 367 -9.90 -25.71 10.12
N SER A 368 -9.32 -25.73 11.32
CA SER A 368 -9.57 -24.76 12.37
C SER A 368 -8.26 -24.29 12.99
N HIS A 369 -8.18 -23.03 13.39
CA HIS A 369 -7.02 -22.48 14.06
C HIS A 369 -7.45 -21.46 15.13
N PRO A 370 -6.84 -21.46 16.34
CA PRO A 370 -7.20 -20.52 17.39
C PRO A 370 -7.19 -19.05 16.98
N TRP A 371 -6.33 -18.67 16.06
CA TRP A 371 -6.21 -17.29 15.54
C TRP A 371 -6.97 -17.04 14.23
N ASP A 372 -7.85 -17.95 13.80
CA ASP A 372 -8.70 -17.69 12.63
C ASP A 372 -9.57 -16.46 12.89
N SER A 373 -9.66 -15.60 11.88
CA SER A 373 -10.41 -14.34 11.95
C SER A 373 -11.02 -14.01 10.60
N LYS A 374 -12.24 -13.47 10.61
CA LYS A 374 -12.98 -13.11 9.39
C LYS A 374 -12.86 -11.62 9.09
N PRO A 375 -13.02 -11.18 7.83
CA PRO A 375 -12.74 -9.79 7.42
C PRO A 375 -13.46 -8.74 8.27
N TRP A 376 -14.69 -8.96 8.67
CA TRP A 376 -15.44 -8.02 9.52
C TRP A 376 -14.79 -7.81 10.90
N SER A 377 -14.11 -8.84 11.44
CA SER A 377 -13.40 -8.72 12.71
C SER A 377 -12.11 -7.90 12.61
N TRP A 378 -11.54 -7.79 11.39
CA TRP A 378 -10.35 -6.97 11.16
C TRP A 378 -10.64 -5.48 11.30
N LEU A 379 -11.88 -5.05 11.00
CA LEU A 379 -12.27 -3.63 11.06
C LEU A 379 -12.05 -3.00 12.44
N VAL A 380 -12.05 -3.82 13.49
CA VAL A 380 -11.87 -3.38 14.88
C VAL A 380 -10.74 -4.13 15.59
N ALA A 381 -9.87 -4.84 14.85
CA ALA A 381 -8.79 -5.65 15.39
C ALA A 381 -9.28 -6.62 16.49
N ALA A 382 -10.43 -7.28 16.27
CA ALA A 382 -11.10 -8.09 17.30
C ALA A 382 -10.36 -9.41 17.60
N ARG A 383 -9.50 -9.90 16.70
CA ARG A 383 -8.74 -11.15 16.87
C ARG A 383 -7.28 -10.93 16.46
N PRO A 384 -6.40 -10.49 17.38
CA PRO A 384 -4.97 -10.37 17.13
C PRO A 384 -4.34 -11.76 16.90
N VAL A 385 -3.12 -11.80 16.38
CA VAL A 385 -2.37 -13.05 16.18
C VAL A 385 -1.14 -13.06 17.06
N LEU A 386 -0.95 -14.14 17.79
CA LEU A 386 0.21 -14.35 18.66
C LEU A 386 1.43 -14.75 17.83
N TYR A 387 2.51 -13.95 17.89
CA TYR A 387 3.77 -14.19 17.17
C TYR A 387 4.83 -14.82 18.08
N TYR A 388 4.81 -14.47 19.36
CA TYR A 388 5.79 -14.97 20.32
C TYR A 388 5.15 -15.17 21.70
N SER A 389 5.55 -16.22 22.40
CA SER A 389 5.14 -16.51 23.77
C SER A 389 6.29 -17.18 24.53
N SER A 390 6.54 -16.70 25.73
CA SER A 390 7.40 -17.32 26.72
C SER A 390 6.79 -17.12 28.11
N SER A 391 6.98 -18.08 29.02
CA SER A 391 6.51 -18.00 30.41
C SER A 391 7.63 -18.35 31.36
N ASN A 392 7.70 -17.65 32.48
CA ASN A 392 8.62 -17.88 33.57
C ASN A 392 7.82 -18.11 34.87
N GLU A 393 8.20 -19.09 35.67
CA GLU A 393 7.57 -19.36 36.96
C GLU A 393 7.86 -18.28 38.00
N HIS A 394 9.02 -17.63 37.89
CA HIS A 394 9.46 -16.55 38.76
C HIS A 394 9.67 -15.26 37.94
N CYS A 395 9.09 -14.20 38.41
CA CYS A 395 9.10 -12.90 37.80
C CYS A 395 9.97 -11.93 38.59
N PHE A 396 10.78 -11.14 37.92
CA PHE A 396 11.52 -10.06 38.59
C PHE A 396 10.59 -8.99 39.21
N LEU A 397 9.38 -8.85 38.67
CA LEU A 397 8.42 -7.81 39.03
C LEU A 397 7.32 -8.28 40.00
N SER A 398 7.20 -9.58 40.31
CA SER A 398 6.17 -10.12 41.20
C SER A 398 6.56 -11.52 41.72
N ASP A 399 5.98 -11.94 42.85
CA ASP A 399 6.17 -13.28 43.43
C ASP A 399 5.39 -14.39 42.69
N GLY A 400 4.80 -14.11 41.53
CA GLY A 400 3.98 -15.03 40.75
C GLY A 400 4.52 -15.29 39.34
N PRO A 401 3.82 -16.10 38.54
CA PRO A 401 4.21 -16.40 37.18
C PRO A 401 4.13 -15.15 36.26
N CYS A 402 5.10 -15.07 35.38
CA CYS A 402 5.20 -14.02 34.35
C CYS A 402 5.16 -14.60 32.95
N ARG A 403 4.73 -13.78 32.03
CA ARG A 403 4.77 -14.08 30.60
C ARG A 403 5.32 -12.93 29.77
N SER A 404 5.96 -13.29 28.69
CA SER A 404 6.41 -12.39 27.64
C SER A 404 5.69 -12.81 26.34
N MET A 405 4.90 -11.93 25.78
CA MET A 405 4.09 -12.25 24.60
C MET A 405 4.15 -11.11 23.59
N ILE A 406 4.21 -11.45 22.31
CA ILE A 406 4.11 -10.46 21.22
C ILE A 406 2.93 -10.83 20.33
N TYR A 407 2.03 -9.88 20.17
CA TYR A 407 0.88 -9.99 19.27
C TYR A 407 1.01 -9.05 18.07
N LEU A 408 0.56 -9.51 16.91
CA LEU A 408 0.13 -8.62 15.87
C LEU A 408 -1.19 -7.98 16.33
N PHE A 409 -1.11 -6.79 16.89
CA PHE A 409 -2.18 -6.16 17.65
C PHE A 409 -2.44 -4.74 17.16
N GLY A 410 -3.69 -4.42 16.84
CA GLY A 410 -4.07 -3.09 16.39
C GLY A 410 -4.29 -2.11 17.54
N THR A 411 -3.64 -0.95 17.50
CA THR A 411 -3.90 0.11 18.48
C THR A 411 -5.37 0.52 18.47
N PRO A 412 -6.15 0.32 19.55
CA PRO A 412 -7.61 0.45 19.52
C PRO A 412 -8.10 1.81 19.04
N ALA A 413 -7.46 2.90 19.45
CA ALA A 413 -7.84 4.25 19.03
C ALA A 413 -7.72 4.47 17.51
N ILE A 414 -6.91 3.69 16.79
CA ILE A 414 -6.81 3.72 15.33
C ILE A 414 -7.83 2.77 14.72
N TRP A 415 -7.82 1.50 15.11
CA TRP A 415 -8.58 0.46 14.45
C TRP A 415 -10.10 0.58 14.68
N TRP A 416 -10.53 1.02 15.86
CA TRP A 416 -11.97 1.22 16.14
C TRP A 416 -12.59 2.38 15.37
N LEU A 417 -11.76 3.25 14.78
CA LEU A 417 -12.23 4.30 13.87
C LEU A 417 -12.31 3.85 12.40
N THR A 418 -11.92 2.61 12.05
CA THR A 418 -11.90 2.15 10.65
C THR A 418 -13.28 2.33 9.99
N VAL A 419 -14.35 1.83 10.60
CA VAL A 419 -15.71 1.95 10.06
C VAL A 419 -16.16 3.41 9.97
N PRO A 420 -16.11 4.22 11.04
CA PRO A 420 -16.45 5.63 10.96
C PRO A 420 -15.73 6.41 9.86
N VAL A 421 -14.42 6.22 9.69
CA VAL A 421 -13.67 7.00 8.69
C VAL A 421 -13.90 6.53 7.26
N VAL A 422 -14.15 5.24 7.05
CA VAL A 422 -14.57 4.73 5.73
C VAL A 422 -15.95 5.27 5.35
N LEU A 423 -16.89 5.30 6.27
CA LEU A 423 -18.22 5.90 6.05
C LEU A 423 -18.12 7.41 5.80
N TRP A 424 -17.26 8.10 6.55
CA TRP A 424 -16.98 9.53 6.31
C TRP A 424 -16.38 9.76 4.92
N ALA A 425 -15.43 8.93 4.49
CA ALA A 425 -14.82 9.04 3.17
C ALA A 425 -15.83 8.78 2.04
N LEU A 426 -16.71 7.78 2.20
CA LEU A 426 -17.83 7.52 1.28
C LEU A 426 -18.76 8.72 1.20
N TRP A 427 -19.13 9.29 2.34
CA TRP A 427 -19.94 10.51 2.39
C TRP A 427 -19.24 11.69 1.70
N CYS A 428 -17.93 11.89 1.93
CA CYS A 428 -17.16 12.90 1.23
C CYS A 428 -17.17 12.71 -0.28
N LEU A 429 -17.02 11.47 -0.75
CA LEU A 429 -17.00 11.15 -2.17
C LEU A 429 -18.37 11.36 -2.82
N VAL A 430 -19.43 10.78 -2.25
CA VAL A 430 -20.77 10.73 -2.86
C VAL A 430 -21.53 12.04 -2.67
N VAL A 431 -21.55 12.56 -1.44
CA VAL A 431 -22.36 13.73 -1.09
C VAL A 431 -21.60 15.03 -1.34
N ARG A 432 -20.34 15.10 -0.87
CA ARG A 432 -19.49 16.30 -1.04
C ARG A 432 -18.80 16.35 -2.40
N ARG A 433 -18.80 15.23 -3.18
CA ARG A 433 -18.10 15.11 -4.46
C ARG A 433 -16.62 15.50 -4.34
N THR A 434 -15.99 15.11 -3.26
CA THR A 434 -14.62 15.46 -2.90
C THR A 434 -13.70 14.30 -3.31
N MET A 435 -12.83 14.54 -4.29
CA MET A 435 -12.05 13.49 -4.96
C MET A 435 -10.77 13.09 -4.21
N TYR A 436 -10.25 13.89 -3.29
CA TYR A 436 -8.97 13.57 -2.65
C TYR A 436 -9.03 12.34 -1.71
N VAL A 437 -10.22 11.89 -1.30
CA VAL A 437 -10.43 10.67 -0.52
C VAL A 437 -10.49 9.41 -1.41
N LEU A 438 -10.62 9.56 -2.74
CA LEU A 438 -10.92 8.45 -3.65
C LEU A 438 -9.79 7.40 -3.68
N ILE A 439 -8.53 7.84 -3.86
CA ILE A 439 -7.40 6.91 -3.96
C ILE A 439 -7.23 6.08 -2.68
N PRO A 440 -7.15 6.67 -1.46
CA PRO A 440 -7.04 5.86 -0.25
C PRO A 440 -8.28 5.00 0.01
N LEU A 441 -9.48 5.46 -0.34
CA LEU A 441 -10.71 4.68 -0.18
C LEU A 441 -10.75 3.45 -1.11
N VAL A 442 -10.40 3.63 -2.39
CA VAL A 442 -10.34 2.50 -3.36
C VAL A 442 -9.23 1.52 -2.99
N ALA A 443 -8.08 2.00 -2.55
CA ALA A 443 -7.00 1.15 -2.08
C ALA A 443 -7.40 0.35 -0.82
N TRP A 444 -8.12 0.97 0.11
CA TRP A 444 -8.71 0.27 1.25
C TRP A 444 -9.71 -0.80 0.79
N ALA A 445 -10.61 -0.45 -0.13
CA ALA A 445 -11.60 -1.38 -0.68
C ALA A 445 -10.95 -2.57 -1.41
N ALA A 446 -9.86 -2.34 -2.14
CA ALA A 446 -9.09 -3.39 -2.82
C ALA A 446 -8.51 -4.43 -1.84
N GLY A 447 -8.11 -3.99 -0.66
CA GLY A 447 -7.59 -4.88 0.39
C GLY A 447 -8.66 -5.57 1.23
N PHE A 448 -9.91 -5.10 1.19
CA PHE A 448 -10.99 -5.61 2.05
C PHE A 448 -12.05 -6.41 1.29
N LEU A 449 -12.61 -5.85 0.20
CA LEU A 449 -13.79 -6.43 -0.47
C LEU A 449 -13.57 -7.84 -1.03
N PRO A 450 -12.42 -8.19 -1.64
CA PRO A 450 -12.23 -9.53 -2.18
C PRO A 450 -12.30 -10.64 -1.12
N TRP A 451 -11.89 -10.36 0.11
CA TRP A 451 -11.96 -11.33 1.21
C TRP A 451 -13.38 -11.65 1.67
N LEU A 452 -14.34 -10.78 1.35
CA LEU A 452 -15.77 -11.05 1.62
C LEU A 452 -16.36 -12.15 0.71
N ALA A 453 -15.67 -12.54 -0.36
CA ALA A 453 -16.12 -13.61 -1.23
C ALA A 453 -15.73 -15.04 -0.76
N THR A 454 -14.90 -15.16 0.29
CA THR A 454 -14.29 -16.42 0.71
C THR A 454 -14.47 -16.68 2.21
N PHE A 455 -15.71 -16.61 2.72
CA PHE A 455 -16.00 -16.70 4.16
C PHE A 455 -15.61 -18.02 4.80
N ASP A 456 -15.66 -19.12 4.07
CA ASP A 456 -15.33 -20.44 4.59
C ASP A 456 -13.82 -20.65 4.76
N ARG A 457 -13.02 -19.86 4.05
CA ARG A 457 -11.57 -19.94 4.11
C ARG A 457 -11.04 -19.56 5.49
N GLN A 458 -10.04 -20.29 5.98
CA GLN A 458 -9.22 -19.92 7.13
C GLN A 458 -8.43 -18.65 6.81
N MET A 459 -8.63 -17.60 7.61
CA MET A 459 -8.00 -16.30 7.43
C MET A 459 -7.45 -15.78 8.75
N TYR A 460 -6.52 -14.82 8.66
CA TYR A 460 -5.83 -14.29 9.82
C TYR A 460 -5.75 -12.77 9.77
N PHE A 461 -5.62 -12.15 10.93
CA PHE A 461 -5.57 -10.69 11.05
C PHE A 461 -4.39 -10.05 10.30
N PHE A 462 -3.29 -10.78 10.05
CA PHE A 462 -2.19 -10.23 9.25
C PHE A 462 -2.58 -9.96 7.77
N TYR A 463 -3.70 -10.51 7.26
CA TYR A 463 -4.23 -10.12 5.95
C TYR A 463 -4.72 -8.67 5.93
N ALA A 464 -4.96 -8.07 7.11
CA ALA A 464 -5.36 -6.68 7.25
C ALA A 464 -4.16 -5.69 7.27
N VAL A 465 -2.90 -6.17 7.31
CA VAL A 465 -1.72 -5.29 7.29
C VAL A 465 -1.74 -4.29 6.13
N PRO A 466 -2.13 -4.65 4.89
CA PRO A 466 -2.25 -3.69 3.80
C PRO A 466 -3.42 -2.70 3.92
N LEU A 467 -4.37 -2.90 4.85
CA LEU A 467 -5.51 -1.99 5.06
C LEU A 467 -5.14 -0.79 5.93
N VAL A 468 -4.30 -1.03 6.96
CA VAL A 468 -4.00 0.00 7.96
C VAL A 468 -3.40 1.28 7.39
N PRO A 469 -2.52 1.26 6.37
CA PRO A 469 -2.00 2.47 5.75
C PRO A 469 -3.10 3.41 5.26
N PHE A 470 -4.13 2.86 4.64
CA PHE A 470 -5.24 3.62 4.07
C PHE A 470 -6.23 4.08 5.13
N THR A 471 -6.48 3.26 6.15
CA THR A 471 -7.22 3.68 7.36
C THR A 471 -6.54 4.89 8.01
N ILE A 472 -5.23 4.85 8.20
CA ILE A 472 -4.43 5.94 8.76
C ILE A 472 -4.53 7.21 7.90
N VAL A 473 -4.41 7.09 6.58
CA VAL A 473 -4.56 8.24 5.67
C VAL A 473 -5.96 8.84 5.80
N LEU A 474 -7.02 8.03 5.84
CA LEU A 474 -8.40 8.51 6.00
C LEU A 474 -8.61 9.20 7.35
N ILE A 475 -8.08 8.65 8.45
CA ILE A 475 -8.09 9.31 9.78
C ILE A 475 -7.35 10.65 9.71
N ALA A 476 -6.15 10.69 9.14
CA ALA A 476 -5.35 11.89 9.03
C ALA A 476 -6.05 12.98 8.19
N LEU A 477 -6.76 12.61 7.13
CA LEU A 477 -7.60 13.52 6.35
C LEU A 477 -8.77 14.07 7.18
N THR A 478 -9.40 13.23 8.00
CA THR A 478 -10.46 13.65 8.92
C THR A 478 -9.92 14.63 9.97
N LEU A 479 -8.76 14.33 10.56
CA LEU A 479 -8.07 15.25 11.49
C LEU A 479 -7.69 16.56 10.81
N GLY A 480 -7.26 16.52 9.55
CA GLY A 480 -6.99 17.70 8.74
C GLY A 480 -8.22 18.60 8.58
N GLN A 481 -9.41 18.01 8.37
CA GLN A 481 -10.66 18.79 8.34
C GLN A 481 -11.00 19.37 9.72
N LEU A 482 -10.85 18.58 10.78
CA LEU A 482 -11.11 19.02 12.15
C LEU A 482 -10.16 20.16 12.56
N GLY A 483 -8.88 20.08 12.23
CA GLY A 483 -7.87 21.09 12.50
C GLY A 483 -7.84 22.24 11.49
N SER A 484 -8.76 22.26 10.52
CA SER A 484 -8.78 23.25 9.42
C SER A 484 -7.46 23.33 8.64
N THR A 485 -6.80 22.21 8.46
CA THR A 485 -5.54 22.05 7.71
C THR A 485 -5.74 21.13 6.51
N GLY A 486 -5.15 21.50 5.36
CA GLY A 486 -5.26 20.72 4.13
C GLY A 486 -6.35 21.22 3.18
N GLN A 487 -6.75 20.40 2.22
CA GLN A 487 -7.76 20.75 1.23
C GLN A 487 -9.15 20.84 1.88
N PRO A 488 -9.90 21.94 1.69
CA PRO A 488 -11.24 22.05 2.23
C PRO A 488 -12.21 21.08 1.52
N LEU A 489 -13.24 20.65 2.25
CA LEU A 489 -14.38 19.97 1.65
C LEU A 489 -15.17 20.93 0.76
N ASN A 490 -15.73 20.42 -0.33
CA ASN A 490 -16.67 21.18 -1.15
C ASN A 490 -17.86 21.62 -0.29
N GLN A 491 -18.24 22.90 -0.41
CA GLN A 491 -19.36 23.45 0.37
C GLN A 491 -20.68 22.81 -0.09
N LEU A 492 -21.46 22.32 0.87
CA LEU A 492 -22.87 21.98 0.64
C LEU A 492 -23.71 23.25 0.65
N ARG A 493 -24.80 23.27 -0.12
CA ARG A 493 -25.86 24.26 0.11
C ARG A 493 -26.31 24.14 1.57
N ALA A 494 -26.31 25.25 2.28
CA ALA A 494 -26.69 25.30 3.69
C ALA A 494 -28.12 24.76 3.87
N ASN A 495 -28.27 23.72 4.68
CA ASN A 495 -29.55 23.23 5.16
C ASN A 495 -29.54 23.17 6.70
N ARG A 496 -30.71 22.91 7.33
CA ARG A 496 -30.82 22.90 8.79
C ARG A 496 -29.88 21.91 9.48
N ILE A 497 -29.63 20.75 8.87
CA ILE A 497 -28.77 19.70 9.44
C ILE A 497 -27.29 20.11 9.36
N THR A 498 -26.85 20.67 8.21
CA THR A 498 -25.48 21.18 8.05
C THR A 498 -25.20 22.38 8.95
N GLY A 499 -26.21 23.24 9.19
CA GLY A 499 -26.13 24.36 10.14
C GLY A 499 -25.97 23.90 11.59
N LEU A 500 -26.67 22.83 11.99
CA LEU A 500 -26.51 22.25 13.33
C LEU A 500 -25.13 21.57 13.49
N ALA A 501 -24.70 20.78 12.50
CA ALA A 501 -23.38 20.17 12.50
C ALA A 501 -22.25 21.23 12.55
N GLN A 502 -22.42 22.35 11.85
CA GLN A 502 -21.47 23.44 11.86
C GLN A 502 -21.46 24.21 13.19
N ARG A 503 -22.61 24.28 13.90
CA ARG A 503 -22.68 24.82 15.26
C ARG A 503 -22.09 23.90 16.32
N LEU A 504 -22.26 22.58 16.19
CA LEU A 504 -21.76 21.61 17.15
C LEU A 504 -20.27 21.26 16.92
N PHE A 505 -19.83 21.22 15.66
CA PHE A 505 -18.48 20.82 15.25
C PHE A 505 -17.72 21.90 14.47
N GLY A 506 -18.35 23.04 14.22
CA GLY A 506 -17.74 24.23 13.61
C GLY A 506 -16.81 24.90 14.60
N ALA A 507 -15.83 24.16 15.07
CA ALA A 507 -14.82 24.63 15.98
C ALA A 507 -14.07 25.79 15.35
N THR A 508 -13.81 26.83 16.15
CA THR A 508 -12.73 27.76 15.84
C THR A 508 -11.45 26.93 15.59
N THR A 509 -10.54 27.39 14.75
CA THR A 509 -9.26 26.73 14.45
C THR A 509 -8.51 26.24 15.70
N ARG A 510 -8.64 26.98 16.83
CA ARG A 510 -8.04 26.62 18.12
C ARG A 510 -8.68 25.38 18.76
N THR A 511 -10.00 25.27 18.76
CA THR A 511 -10.73 24.12 19.34
C THR A 511 -10.49 22.86 18.50
N GLY A 512 -10.45 22.99 17.17
CA GLY A 512 -10.13 21.87 16.28
C GLY A 512 -8.72 21.34 16.50
N ALA A 513 -7.73 22.22 16.66
CA ALA A 513 -6.35 21.84 16.97
C ALA A 513 -6.24 21.09 18.31
N LEU A 514 -6.97 21.53 19.34
CA LEU A 514 -7.00 20.84 20.63
C LEU A 514 -7.55 19.42 20.51
N TRP A 515 -8.62 19.20 19.74
CA TRP A 515 -9.16 17.86 19.49
C TRP A 515 -8.18 16.97 18.74
N VAL A 516 -7.45 17.52 17.76
CA VAL A 516 -6.41 16.77 17.03
C VAL A 516 -5.30 16.36 17.99
N ILE A 517 -4.80 17.28 18.83
CA ILE A 517 -3.75 16.98 19.80
C ILE A 517 -4.24 15.95 20.82
N ALA A 518 -5.44 16.11 21.36
CA ALA A 518 -6.03 15.15 22.32
C ALA A 518 -6.15 13.75 21.73
N TYR A 519 -6.59 13.64 20.48
CA TYR A 519 -6.71 12.34 19.82
C TYR A 519 -5.33 11.70 19.54
N LEU A 520 -4.35 12.45 19.06
CA LEU A 520 -2.99 11.94 18.86
C LEU A 520 -2.35 11.52 20.20
N ALA A 521 -2.58 12.28 21.27
CA ALA A 521 -2.16 11.91 22.62
C ALA A 521 -2.84 10.61 23.09
N LEU A 522 -4.14 10.44 22.85
CA LEU A 522 -4.86 9.20 23.15
C LEU A 522 -4.24 8.00 22.41
N VAL A 523 -3.94 8.15 21.12
CA VAL A 523 -3.30 7.09 20.32
C VAL A 523 -1.93 6.72 20.90
N ALA A 524 -1.10 7.71 21.23
CA ALA A 524 0.20 7.49 21.86
C ALA A 524 0.06 6.80 23.23
N THR A 525 -0.85 7.28 24.07
CA THR A 525 -1.12 6.68 25.39
C THR A 525 -1.55 5.21 25.26
N MET A 526 -2.47 4.89 24.36
CA MET A 526 -2.88 3.51 24.11
C MET A 526 -1.71 2.65 23.60
N PHE A 527 -0.91 3.17 22.68
CA PHE A 527 0.26 2.44 22.20
C PHE A 527 1.24 2.10 23.35
N PHE A 528 1.55 3.06 24.22
CA PHE A 528 2.43 2.83 25.36
C PHE A 528 1.78 1.90 26.41
N TYR A 529 0.48 2.00 26.62
CA TYR A 529 -0.26 1.08 27.50
C TYR A 529 -0.17 -0.37 27.01
N PHE A 530 -0.30 -0.62 25.70
CA PHE A 530 -0.17 -1.95 25.11
C PHE A 530 1.26 -2.33 24.72
N SER A 531 2.25 -1.46 24.96
CA SER A 531 3.65 -1.73 24.58
C SER A 531 4.21 -3.05 25.14
N PRO A 532 3.83 -3.55 26.35
CA PRO A 532 4.32 -4.83 26.83
C PRO A 532 4.02 -5.99 25.87
N VAL A 533 2.81 -6.04 25.28
CA VAL A 533 2.41 -7.09 24.34
C VAL A 533 2.78 -6.78 22.87
N LEU A 534 3.40 -5.64 22.62
CA LEU A 534 3.98 -5.26 21.33
C LEU A 534 5.49 -5.51 21.27
N TYR A 535 6.18 -5.37 22.39
CA TYR A 535 7.64 -5.52 22.50
C TYR A 535 8.07 -6.82 23.18
N GLY A 536 7.13 -7.57 23.77
CA GLY A 536 7.42 -8.80 24.48
C GLY A 536 8.08 -8.54 25.84
N MET A 537 7.65 -7.51 26.54
CA MET A 537 8.12 -7.26 27.89
C MET A 537 7.60 -8.34 28.83
N GLU A 538 8.43 -8.78 29.78
CA GLU A 538 8.01 -9.70 30.79
C GLU A 538 7.08 -8.99 31.79
N ILE A 539 5.85 -9.50 31.93
CA ILE A 539 4.81 -8.92 32.77
C ILE A 539 4.13 -10.01 33.60
N PRO A 540 3.65 -9.68 34.83
CA PRO A 540 2.84 -10.57 35.63
C PRO A 540 1.56 -11.00 34.87
N ASP A 541 1.08 -12.21 35.15
CA ASP A 541 -0.15 -12.73 34.59
C ASP A 541 -1.37 -11.83 34.83
N SER A 542 -1.45 -11.19 36.02
CA SER A 542 -2.50 -10.21 36.32
C SER A 542 -2.50 -9.05 35.31
N THR A 543 -1.34 -8.43 35.09
CA THR A 543 -1.18 -7.32 34.14
C THR A 543 -1.50 -7.76 32.71
N TYR A 544 -1.08 -8.96 32.32
CA TYR A 544 -1.45 -9.50 31.00
C TYR A 544 -2.96 -9.57 30.83
N PHE A 545 -3.72 -10.08 31.81
CA PHE A 545 -5.17 -10.16 31.71
C PHE A 545 -5.86 -8.79 31.71
N GLU A 546 -5.31 -7.77 32.35
CA GLU A 546 -5.77 -6.39 32.28
C GLU A 546 -5.58 -5.77 30.89
N LEU A 547 -4.52 -6.14 30.17
CA LEU A 547 -4.29 -5.69 28.78
C LEU A 547 -5.25 -6.36 27.80
N MET A 548 -5.81 -7.53 28.11
CA MET A 548 -6.71 -8.27 27.21
C MET A 548 -8.16 -7.83 27.39
N TRP A 549 -8.50 -6.64 26.87
CA TRP A 549 -9.83 -6.03 27.02
C TRP A 549 -10.95 -6.86 26.39
N LEU A 550 -10.71 -7.55 25.30
CA LEU A 550 -11.69 -8.42 24.66
C LEU A 550 -11.34 -9.90 24.93
N ARG A 551 -12.38 -10.73 25.16
CA ARG A 551 -12.18 -12.18 25.30
C ARG A 551 -11.52 -12.81 24.07
N SER A 552 -11.76 -12.26 22.91
CA SER A 552 -11.18 -12.70 21.64
C SER A 552 -9.69 -12.37 21.50
N TRP A 553 -9.11 -11.59 22.38
CA TRP A 553 -7.68 -11.27 22.38
C TRP A 553 -6.82 -12.30 23.14
N ARG A 554 -7.48 -13.24 23.84
CA ARG A 554 -6.85 -14.31 24.65
C ARG A 554 -6.64 -15.58 23.85
#